data_0890a6011e64440ef849c3d11af46f86
#
_entry.id   0890a6011e64440ef849c3d11af46f86
#
_cell.length_a   1.000
_cell.length_b   1.000
_cell.length_c   1.000
_cell.angle_alpha   90.00
_cell.angle_beta   90.00
_cell.angle_gamma   90.00
#
_symmetry.space_group_name_H-M   'P 1'
#
loop_
_entity.id
_entity.type
_entity.pdbx_description
1 polymer ?
#
loop_
_entity_poly.entity_id
_entity_poly.type
_entity_poly.pdbx_seq_one_letter_code
_entity_poly.pdbx_strand_id
1 'polypeptide(L)'
;MGKVKLAIIYYSSTGNNYQMAKWAEEGAKEAGAEVRVLKVRELAPEEAINSNPVWRAHVEATKDIPVATNDDLEWADAYIFSTPTRYGNVASQMKQFIDETGGVWAQGKLVNKVVSAMTSAGNVHGGQEVTIQSLYTSMMHWGAIIVPTGYT
;
A
#
# COMPACT_ATOMS: atom_id res chain seq x y z
N MET A 1 26.02 8.40 4.87
CA MET A 1 24.73 8.35 4.15
C MET A 1 23.62 8.13 5.16
N GLY A 2 22.51 8.86 5.07
CA GLY A 2 21.33 8.62 5.91
C GLY A 2 20.68 7.26 5.59
N LYS A 3 19.86 6.72 6.52
CA LYS A 3 19.05 5.54 6.26
C LYS A 3 18.01 5.85 5.18
N VAL A 4 17.73 4.89 4.30
CA VAL A 4 16.60 4.98 3.36
C VAL A 4 15.30 4.96 4.16
N LYS A 5 14.41 5.88 3.86
CA LYS A 5 13.08 6.00 4.48
C LYS A 5 12.04 5.30 3.61
N LEU A 6 11.41 4.26 4.13
CA LEU A 6 10.42 3.46 3.43
C LEU A 6 9.05 3.60 4.07
N ALA A 7 8.05 4.00 3.29
CA ALA A 7 6.65 3.92 3.68
C ALA A 7 6.01 2.67 3.06
N ILE A 8 5.49 1.78 3.90
CA ILE A 8 4.70 0.62 3.47
C ILE A 8 3.24 0.96 3.71
N ILE A 9 2.50 1.20 2.63
CA ILE A 9 1.11 1.66 2.67
C ILE A 9 0.22 0.53 2.21
N TYR A 10 -0.71 0.09 3.08
CA TYR A 10 -1.54 -1.06 2.77
C TYR A 10 -3.03 -0.82 2.99
N TYR A 11 -3.84 -1.60 2.27
CA TYR A 11 -5.22 -1.91 2.61
C TYR A 11 -5.38 -3.41 2.82
N SER A 12 -6.12 -3.79 3.83
CA SER A 12 -6.45 -5.19 4.09
C SER A 12 -7.80 -5.27 4.81
N SER A 13 -8.73 -6.06 4.29
CA SER A 13 -10.00 -6.34 4.99
C SER A 13 -9.86 -7.49 5.99
N THR A 14 -9.14 -8.55 5.63
CA THR A 14 -9.06 -9.79 6.42
C THR A 14 -7.65 -10.17 6.88
N GLY A 15 -6.67 -9.25 6.73
CA GLY A 15 -5.32 -9.41 7.27
C GLY A 15 -4.24 -9.86 6.29
N ASN A 16 -4.57 -10.39 5.09
CA ASN A 16 -3.56 -10.93 4.17
C ASN A 16 -2.53 -9.87 3.73
N ASN A 17 -3.00 -8.74 3.21
CA ASN A 17 -2.10 -7.66 2.78
C ASN A 17 -1.41 -6.96 3.95
N TYR A 18 -2.02 -6.95 5.12
CA TYR A 18 -1.35 -6.52 6.35
C TYR A 18 -0.16 -7.43 6.68
N GLN A 19 -0.35 -8.77 6.63
CA GLN A 19 0.74 -9.70 6.88
C GLN A 19 1.87 -9.55 5.86
N MET A 20 1.54 -9.34 4.57
CA MET A 20 2.54 -9.03 3.54
C MET A 20 3.30 -7.73 3.85
N ALA A 21 2.60 -6.70 4.33
CA ALA A 21 3.23 -5.45 4.75
C ALA A 21 4.19 -5.66 5.94
N LYS A 22 3.85 -6.55 6.88
CA LYS A 22 4.73 -6.90 8.01
C LYS A 22 5.98 -7.64 7.56
N TRP A 23 5.88 -8.58 6.64
CA TRP A 23 7.07 -9.25 6.06
C TRP A 23 7.96 -8.27 5.29
N ALA A 24 7.37 -7.35 4.55
CA ALA A 24 8.12 -6.29 3.88
C ALA A 24 8.82 -5.35 4.88
N GLU A 25 8.18 -5.06 6.02
CA GLU A 25 8.79 -4.30 7.12
C GLU A 25 10.02 -5.01 7.69
N GLU A 26 9.92 -6.31 7.95
CA GLU A 26 11.01 -7.13 8.46
C GLU A 26 12.22 -7.09 7.51
N GLY A 27 12.02 -7.43 6.23
CA GLY A 27 13.09 -7.40 5.23
C GLY A 27 13.71 -6.02 5.04
N ALA A 28 12.91 -4.96 5.05
CA ALA A 28 13.42 -3.60 4.93
C ALA A 28 14.25 -3.16 6.14
N LYS A 29 13.86 -3.56 7.36
CA LYS A 29 14.64 -3.31 8.58
C LYS A 29 15.96 -4.08 8.58
N GLU A 30 15.95 -5.33 8.14
CA GLU A 30 17.17 -6.12 7.95
C GLU A 30 18.13 -5.46 6.95
N ALA A 31 17.60 -4.85 5.90
CA ALA A 31 18.37 -4.07 4.93
C ALA A 31 18.81 -2.68 5.48
N GLY A 32 18.44 -2.32 6.71
CA GLY A 32 18.86 -1.09 7.38
C GLY A 32 17.97 0.13 7.12
N ALA A 33 16.81 -0.02 6.50
CA ALA A 33 15.88 1.07 6.25
C ALA A 33 15.20 1.58 7.55
N GLU A 34 14.79 2.84 7.54
CA GLU A 34 13.82 3.39 8.49
C GLU A 34 12.41 3.21 7.89
N VAL A 35 11.55 2.46 8.59
CA VAL A 35 10.28 1.99 8.02
C VAL A 35 9.09 2.54 8.79
N ARG A 36 8.07 2.99 8.05
CA ARG A 36 6.70 3.24 8.55
C ARG A 36 5.74 2.28 7.88
N VAL A 37 4.95 1.56 8.68
CA VAL A 37 3.82 0.76 8.20
C VAL A 37 2.54 1.54 8.46
N LEU A 38 1.78 1.81 7.40
CA LEU A 38 0.64 2.71 7.41
C LEU A 38 -0.54 2.04 6.71
N LYS A 39 -1.74 2.16 7.26
CA LYS A 39 -2.96 1.69 6.58
C LYS A 39 -3.65 2.85 5.86
N VAL A 40 -4.36 2.56 4.77
CA VAL A 40 -5.30 3.53 4.21
C VAL A 40 -6.61 3.50 4.99
N ARG A 41 -7.41 4.56 4.91
CA ARG A 41 -8.71 4.64 5.59
C ARG A 41 -9.64 3.53 5.12
N GLU A 42 -10.38 2.95 6.08
CA GLU A 42 -11.51 2.07 5.76
C GLU A 42 -12.69 2.91 5.26
N LEU A 43 -13.31 2.50 4.16
CA LEU A 43 -14.44 3.17 3.54
C LEU A 43 -15.73 2.34 3.61
N ALA A 44 -15.60 1.07 4.01
CA ALA A 44 -16.76 0.20 4.11
C ALA A 44 -17.66 0.64 5.28
N PRO A 45 -18.97 0.58 5.11
CA PRO A 45 -19.90 0.87 6.21
C PRO A 45 -19.76 -0.19 7.31
N GLU A 46 -20.02 0.20 8.55
CA GLU A 46 -19.94 -0.66 9.73
C GLU A 46 -20.75 -1.96 9.59
N GLU A 47 -21.89 -1.91 8.92
CA GLU A 47 -22.73 -3.07 8.65
C GLU A 47 -21.98 -4.12 7.81
N ALA A 48 -21.27 -3.69 6.77
CA ALA A 48 -20.46 -4.58 5.93
C ALA A 48 -19.29 -5.20 6.71
N ILE A 49 -18.59 -4.40 7.51
CA ILE A 49 -17.51 -4.89 8.36
C ILE A 49 -18.02 -5.90 9.38
N ASN A 50 -19.14 -5.62 10.03
CA ASN A 50 -19.76 -6.49 11.04
C ASN A 50 -20.33 -7.80 10.47
N SER A 51 -20.68 -7.81 9.18
CA SER A 51 -21.16 -9.02 8.51
C SER A 51 -20.08 -10.10 8.36
N ASN A 52 -18.79 -9.73 8.49
CA ASN A 52 -17.66 -10.65 8.41
C ASN A 52 -16.81 -10.59 9.69
N PRO A 53 -16.90 -11.61 10.57
CA PRO A 53 -16.16 -11.62 11.84
C PRO A 53 -14.63 -11.49 11.69
N VAL A 54 -14.06 -12.02 10.61
CA VAL A 54 -12.61 -11.90 10.33
C VAL A 54 -12.24 -10.45 9.98
N TRP A 55 -13.09 -9.77 9.22
CA TRP A 55 -12.89 -8.36 8.91
C TRP A 55 -12.99 -7.50 10.18
N ARG A 56 -14.03 -7.70 10.97
CA ARG A 56 -14.20 -6.99 12.25
C ARG A 56 -12.99 -7.21 13.18
N ALA A 57 -12.55 -8.45 13.34
CA ALA A 57 -11.39 -8.76 14.17
C ALA A 57 -10.10 -8.07 13.65
N HIS A 58 -9.91 -8.04 12.33
CA HIS A 58 -8.75 -7.35 11.73
C HIS A 58 -8.79 -5.83 11.97
N VAL A 59 -9.95 -5.19 11.79
CA VAL A 59 -10.13 -3.75 12.05
C VAL A 59 -9.77 -3.42 13.50
N GLU A 60 -10.25 -4.23 14.46
CA GLU A 60 -9.94 -4.03 15.88
C GLU A 60 -8.46 -4.27 16.19
N ALA A 61 -7.87 -5.32 15.64
CA ALA A 61 -6.45 -5.65 15.87
C ALA A 61 -5.48 -4.61 15.28
N THR A 62 -5.94 -3.84 14.30
CA THR A 62 -5.10 -2.84 13.60
C THR A 62 -5.53 -1.39 13.88
N LYS A 63 -6.38 -1.16 14.88
CA LYS A 63 -6.90 0.17 15.19
C LYS A 63 -5.80 1.21 15.47
N ASP A 64 -4.72 0.79 16.12
CA ASP A 64 -3.62 1.66 16.53
C ASP A 64 -2.57 1.89 15.42
N ILE A 65 -2.71 1.24 14.25
CA ILE A 65 -1.84 1.48 13.12
C ILE A 65 -2.20 2.83 12.49
N PRO A 66 -1.21 3.74 12.30
CA PRO A 66 -1.47 5.05 11.73
C PRO A 66 -2.06 4.98 10.33
N VAL A 67 -2.95 5.93 10.02
CA VAL A 67 -3.48 6.13 8.67
C VAL A 67 -2.49 6.92 7.85
N ALA A 68 -2.20 6.45 6.65
CA ALA A 68 -1.30 7.11 5.70
C ALA A 68 -1.79 8.51 5.33
N THR A 69 -0.85 9.43 5.22
CA THR A 69 -1.08 10.83 4.84
C THR A 69 -0.11 11.25 3.74
N ASN A 70 -0.37 12.40 3.13
CA ASN A 70 0.56 12.99 2.16
C ASN A 70 1.92 13.34 2.79
N ASP A 71 1.97 13.67 4.08
CA ASP A 71 3.23 13.93 4.79
C ASP A 71 4.11 12.68 4.87
N ASP A 72 3.51 11.49 4.94
CA ASP A 72 4.26 10.23 4.90
C ASP A 72 4.88 9.97 3.51
N LEU A 73 4.20 10.38 2.44
CA LEU A 73 4.75 10.33 1.08
C LEU A 73 5.91 11.32 0.89
N GLU A 74 5.80 12.52 1.44
CA GLU A 74 6.91 13.49 1.41
C GLU A 74 8.11 13.00 2.23
N TRP A 75 7.86 12.41 3.40
CA TRP A 75 8.89 11.89 4.29
C TRP A 75 9.71 10.76 3.66
N ALA A 76 9.06 9.86 2.94
CA ALA A 76 9.69 8.65 2.43
C ALA A 76 10.55 8.90 1.17
N ASP A 77 11.61 8.12 1.02
CA ASP A 77 12.41 8.01 -0.21
C ASP A 77 11.83 6.95 -1.15
N ALA A 78 11.15 5.96 -0.57
CA ALA A 78 10.59 4.82 -1.28
C ALA A 78 9.24 4.40 -0.70
N TYR A 79 8.41 3.74 -1.54
CA TYR A 79 7.11 3.22 -1.16
C TYR A 79 6.97 1.74 -1.52
N ILE A 80 6.25 0.98 -0.67
CA ILE A 80 5.66 -0.31 -1.03
C ILE A 80 4.15 -0.19 -0.82
N PHE A 81 3.38 -0.39 -1.89
CA PHE A 81 1.92 -0.44 -1.81
C PHE A 81 1.45 -1.89 -1.75
N SER A 82 0.56 -2.20 -0.81
CA SER A 82 -0.02 -3.54 -0.65
C SER A 82 -1.54 -3.44 -0.59
N THR A 83 -2.23 -4.03 -1.58
CA THR A 83 -3.69 -3.98 -1.68
C THR A 83 -4.23 -5.29 -2.26
N PRO A 84 -5.36 -5.81 -1.77
CA PRO A 84 -6.00 -6.95 -2.42
C PRO A 84 -6.53 -6.55 -3.80
N THR A 85 -6.57 -7.49 -4.72
CA THR A 85 -7.28 -7.29 -5.99
C THR A 85 -8.78 -7.15 -5.76
N ARG A 86 -9.40 -6.28 -6.52
CA ARG A 86 -10.86 -6.16 -6.66
C ARG A 86 -11.17 -6.12 -8.15
N TYR A 87 -11.61 -7.27 -8.70
CA TYR A 87 -11.91 -7.42 -10.13
C TYR A 87 -10.73 -7.01 -11.03
N GLY A 88 -9.50 -7.40 -10.68
CA GLY A 88 -8.30 -7.05 -11.43
C GLY A 88 -7.82 -5.60 -11.23
N ASN A 89 -8.28 -4.91 -10.19
CA ASN A 89 -7.87 -3.54 -9.86
C ASN A 89 -7.60 -3.39 -8.36
N VAL A 90 -7.09 -2.24 -7.95
CA VAL A 90 -6.88 -1.89 -6.55
C VAL A 90 -8.21 -1.78 -5.79
N ALA A 91 -8.18 -1.98 -4.49
CA ALA A 91 -9.33 -1.70 -3.63
C ALA A 91 -9.65 -0.20 -3.65
N SER A 92 -10.94 0.14 -3.53
CA SER A 92 -11.42 1.54 -3.53
C SER A 92 -10.74 2.38 -2.45
N GLN A 93 -10.44 1.81 -1.30
CA GLN A 93 -9.72 2.46 -0.20
C GLN A 93 -8.32 2.90 -0.63
N MET A 94 -7.58 2.04 -1.33
CA MET A 94 -6.26 2.36 -1.87
C MET A 94 -6.36 3.39 -2.99
N LYS A 95 -7.36 3.27 -3.87
CA LYS A 95 -7.55 4.22 -4.96
C LYS A 95 -7.90 5.60 -4.45
N GLN A 96 -8.75 5.72 -3.42
CA GLN A 96 -9.04 7.01 -2.79
C GLN A 96 -7.78 7.66 -2.23
N PHE A 97 -6.93 6.92 -1.51
CA PHE A 97 -5.67 7.45 -1.02
C PHE A 97 -4.80 7.99 -2.17
N ILE A 98 -4.69 7.23 -3.28
CA ILE A 98 -3.95 7.67 -4.47
C ILE A 98 -4.57 8.96 -5.05
N ASP A 99 -5.89 9.06 -5.13
CA ASP A 99 -6.57 10.24 -5.67
C ASP A 99 -6.39 11.49 -4.81
N GLU A 100 -6.18 11.33 -3.51
CA GLU A 100 -5.93 12.43 -2.57
C GLU A 100 -4.50 12.99 -2.66
N THR A 101 -3.60 12.39 -3.45
CA THR A 101 -2.21 12.86 -3.60
C THR A 101 -2.04 14.03 -4.56
N GLY A 102 -3.12 14.53 -5.18
CA GLY A 102 -3.06 15.57 -6.21
C GLY A 102 -2.27 16.81 -5.80
N GLY A 103 -2.34 17.24 -4.54
CA GLY A 103 -1.62 18.40 -4.03
C GLY A 103 -0.10 18.21 -4.00
N VAL A 104 0.38 17.08 -3.49
CA VAL A 104 1.82 16.78 -3.42
C VAL A 104 2.38 16.41 -4.80
N TRP A 105 1.56 15.78 -5.66
CA TRP A 105 1.90 15.55 -7.05
C TRP A 105 2.13 16.87 -7.82
N ALA A 106 1.22 17.83 -7.70
CA ALA A 106 1.34 19.13 -8.37
C ALA A 106 2.61 19.92 -7.94
N GLN A 107 3.11 19.64 -6.73
CA GLN A 107 4.35 20.20 -6.21
C GLN A 107 5.62 19.42 -6.61
N GLY A 108 5.48 18.34 -7.39
CA GLY A 108 6.59 17.47 -7.81
C GLY A 108 7.21 16.64 -6.68
N LYS A 109 6.53 16.49 -5.53
CA LYS A 109 7.07 15.81 -4.33
C LYS A 109 7.19 14.29 -4.48
N LEU A 110 6.51 13.72 -5.48
CA LEU A 110 6.49 12.28 -5.74
C LEU A 110 7.48 11.87 -6.83
N VAL A 111 8.11 12.83 -7.51
CA VAL A 111 9.06 12.55 -8.59
C VAL A 111 10.32 11.87 -8.04
N ASN A 112 10.82 10.87 -8.77
CA ASN A 112 12.01 10.08 -8.43
C ASN A 112 11.90 9.26 -7.13
N LYS A 113 10.74 9.17 -6.50
CA LYS A 113 10.52 8.22 -5.41
C LYS A 113 10.54 6.79 -5.96
N VAL A 114 11.14 5.87 -5.24
CA VAL A 114 11.20 4.45 -5.63
C VAL A 114 9.93 3.73 -5.21
N VAL A 115 9.32 2.93 -6.09
CA VAL A 115 8.04 2.26 -5.80
C VAL A 115 8.07 0.79 -6.16
N SER A 116 7.55 -0.04 -5.26
CA SER A 116 7.18 -1.43 -5.49
C SER A 116 5.75 -1.69 -5.05
N ALA A 117 5.15 -2.80 -5.50
CA ALA A 117 3.76 -3.13 -5.19
C ALA A 117 3.58 -4.62 -4.90
N MET A 118 2.61 -4.92 -4.03
CA MET A 118 2.19 -6.26 -3.65
C MET A 118 0.67 -6.36 -3.74
N THR A 119 0.16 -7.52 -4.12
CA THR A 119 -1.28 -7.79 -4.14
C THR A 119 -1.59 -9.22 -3.74
N SER A 120 -2.81 -9.46 -3.31
CA SER A 120 -3.35 -10.79 -3.05
C SER A 120 -4.69 -10.98 -3.76
N ALA A 121 -5.01 -12.23 -4.08
CA ALA A 121 -6.29 -12.62 -4.66
C ALA A 121 -6.77 -13.94 -4.04
N GLY A 122 -8.08 -14.17 -4.06
CA GLY A 122 -8.68 -15.43 -3.62
C GLY A 122 -8.52 -16.58 -4.62
N ASN A 123 -8.17 -16.29 -5.86
CA ASN A 123 -8.00 -17.26 -6.96
C ASN A 123 -6.60 -17.20 -7.56
N VAL A 124 -6.13 -18.32 -8.10
CA VAL A 124 -4.81 -18.42 -8.76
C VAL A 124 -4.69 -17.42 -9.92
N HIS A 125 -5.75 -17.24 -10.69
CA HIS A 125 -5.85 -16.28 -11.80
C HIS A 125 -6.81 -15.14 -11.45
N GLY A 126 -6.60 -14.51 -10.28
CA GLY A 126 -7.51 -13.51 -9.72
C GLY A 126 -7.25 -12.06 -10.15
N GLY A 127 -6.35 -11.82 -11.11
CA GLY A 127 -6.01 -10.49 -11.61
C GLY A 127 -4.86 -9.83 -10.86
N GLN A 128 -3.97 -10.59 -10.25
CA GLN A 128 -2.82 -10.08 -9.49
C GLN A 128 -1.94 -9.17 -10.35
N GLU A 129 -1.53 -9.65 -11.52
CA GLU A 129 -0.64 -8.90 -12.42
C GLU A 129 -1.27 -7.58 -12.87
N VAL A 130 -2.56 -7.61 -13.24
CA VAL A 130 -3.29 -6.42 -13.70
C VAL A 130 -3.44 -5.40 -12.55
N THR A 131 -3.67 -5.86 -11.33
CA THR A 131 -3.74 -4.99 -10.15
C THR A 131 -2.41 -4.30 -9.89
N ILE A 132 -1.28 -5.02 -9.95
CA ILE A 132 0.06 -4.43 -9.82
C ILE A 132 0.33 -3.46 -10.97
N GLN A 133 -0.02 -3.80 -12.21
CA GLN A 133 0.15 -2.91 -13.35
C GLN A 133 -0.67 -1.62 -13.20
N SER A 134 -1.89 -1.69 -12.66
CA SER A 134 -2.70 -0.49 -12.42
C SER A 134 -2.11 0.43 -11.36
N LEU A 135 -1.50 -0.14 -10.29
CA LEU A 135 -0.72 0.62 -9.32
C LEU A 135 0.47 1.29 -9.99
N TYR A 136 1.29 0.54 -10.70
CA TYR A 136 2.46 1.08 -11.39
C TYR A 136 2.11 2.16 -12.40
N THR A 137 0.98 2.02 -13.11
CA THR A 137 0.48 3.06 -14.01
C THR A 137 0.27 4.38 -13.26
N SER A 138 -0.38 4.35 -12.10
CA SER A 138 -0.55 5.54 -11.26
C SER A 138 0.79 6.12 -10.81
N MET A 139 1.74 5.27 -10.41
CA MET A 139 3.06 5.68 -9.94
C MET A 139 3.93 6.26 -11.08
N MET A 140 3.78 5.75 -12.30
CA MET A 140 4.40 6.35 -13.49
C MET A 140 3.89 7.78 -13.73
N HIS A 141 2.60 8.03 -13.52
CA HIS A 141 2.05 9.39 -13.59
C HIS A 141 2.57 10.32 -12.47
N TRP A 142 3.04 9.77 -11.37
CA TRP A 142 3.73 10.54 -10.33
C TRP A 142 5.18 10.90 -10.71
N GLY A 143 5.74 10.27 -11.74
CA GLY A 143 7.17 10.37 -12.08
C GLY A 143 8.04 9.51 -11.16
N ALA A 144 7.48 8.47 -10.54
CA ALA A 144 8.20 7.56 -9.67
C ALA A 144 9.03 6.53 -10.46
N ILE A 145 10.02 5.96 -9.80
CA ILE A 145 10.89 4.90 -10.34
C ILE A 145 10.32 3.56 -9.90
N ILE A 146 9.83 2.76 -10.85
CA ILE A 146 9.26 1.45 -10.58
C ILE A 146 10.38 0.43 -10.40
N VAL A 147 10.38 -0.28 -9.26
CA VAL A 147 11.32 -1.37 -8.95
C VAL A 147 10.51 -2.63 -8.64
N PRO A 148 10.27 -3.48 -9.65
CA PRO A 148 9.59 -4.77 -9.44
C PRO A 148 10.55 -5.78 -8.81
N THR A 149 10.00 -6.83 -8.18
CA THR A 149 10.79 -7.90 -7.56
C THR A 149 11.52 -8.81 -8.57
N GLY A 150 11.03 -8.86 -9.82
CA GLY A 150 11.59 -9.75 -10.85
C GLY A 150 11.35 -11.24 -10.56
N TYR A 151 12.26 -12.07 -11.02
CA TYR A 151 12.24 -13.53 -10.84
C TYR A 151 13.42 -13.98 -9.94
N THR A 152 13.51 -13.40 -8.77
CA THR A 152 14.56 -13.74 -7.78
C THR A 152 14.13 -14.86 -6.86
#